data_e7f08b9eddcd1aa5559ad4d1b5633d47
#
_entry.id   e7f08b9eddcd1aa5559ad4d1b5633d47
#
_cell.length_a   1.000
_cell.length_b   1.000
_cell.length_c   1.000
_cell.angle_alpha   90.00
_cell.angle_beta   90.00
_cell.angle_gamma   90.00
#
_symmetry.space_group_name_H-M   'P 1'
#
loop_
_entity.id
_entity.type
_entity.pdbx_description
1 polymer ?
#
loop_
_entity_poly.entity_id
_entity_poly.type
_entity_poly.pdbx_seq_one_letter_code
_entity_poly.pdbx_strand_id
1 'polypeptide(L)'
;VKLLADLLMAKGYATISASSGAEALAKLEAERPDMVLLDVMMPGMSGYEVCAAIRADPEHAMLPVVLVTALDPAKERIKGLEAGADDFLTKPVNQAELLARVRSPLRVKSLYDEVVRQKDQLAQWNRTLEERVAEGVRQLERVGRLKRFFSPQLAEAIVAGGADDPLKSHRREI
;
A
#
# COMPACT_ATOMS: atom_id res chain seq x y z
N VAL A 1 14.54 23.47 -11.03
CA VAL A 1 14.30 22.01 -10.99
C VAL A 1 15.62 21.25 -10.89
N LYS A 2 16.57 21.43 -11.83
CA LYS A 2 17.83 20.68 -11.91
C LYS A 2 18.64 20.70 -10.60
N LEU A 3 18.83 21.87 -9.97
CA LEU A 3 19.59 22.01 -8.73
C LEU A 3 18.99 21.17 -7.57
N LEU A 4 17.66 21.15 -7.44
CA LEU A 4 16.99 20.35 -6.40
C LEU A 4 17.14 18.85 -6.66
N ALA A 5 17.03 18.43 -7.90
CA ALA A 5 17.25 17.04 -8.31
C ALA A 5 18.68 16.59 -7.98
N ASP A 6 19.69 17.40 -8.35
CA ASP A 6 21.10 17.09 -8.09
C ASP A 6 21.39 16.97 -6.57
N LEU A 7 20.82 17.86 -5.76
CA LEU A 7 20.95 17.82 -4.29
C LEU A 7 20.31 16.57 -3.68
N LEU A 8 19.15 16.16 -4.17
CA LEU A 8 18.45 14.96 -3.70
C LEU A 8 19.18 13.68 -4.13
N MET A 9 19.63 13.62 -5.40
CA MET A 9 20.43 12.49 -5.90
C MET A 9 21.71 12.30 -5.09
N ALA A 10 22.39 13.38 -4.73
CA ALA A 10 23.58 13.34 -3.87
C ALA A 10 23.29 12.80 -2.45
N LYS A 11 22.03 12.72 -2.03
CA LYS A 11 21.56 12.15 -0.76
C LYS A 11 20.91 10.79 -0.90
N GLY A 12 20.99 10.16 -2.08
CA GLY A 12 20.51 8.81 -2.35
C GLY A 12 19.04 8.71 -2.74
N TYR A 13 18.38 9.83 -3.06
CA TYR A 13 17.01 9.81 -3.59
C TYR A 13 17.03 9.64 -5.12
N ALA A 14 16.17 8.76 -5.63
CA ALA A 14 15.85 8.75 -7.05
C ALA A 14 14.99 9.97 -7.40
N THR A 15 15.27 10.63 -8.52
CA THR A 15 14.54 11.84 -8.92
C THR A 15 14.03 11.74 -10.35
N ILE A 16 12.79 12.17 -10.55
CA ILE A 16 12.13 12.31 -11.84
C ILE A 16 11.80 13.80 -12.01
N SER A 17 12.19 14.38 -13.14
CA SER A 17 11.93 15.80 -13.39
C SER A 17 10.86 15.97 -14.45
N ALA A 18 9.99 16.97 -14.24
CA ALA A 18 8.99 17.44 -15.19
C ALA A 18 9.18 18.93 -15.44
N SER A 19 8.93 19.39 -16.66
CA SER A 19 9.09 20.78 -17.09
C SER A 19 7.78 21.58 -17.08
N SER A 20 6.64 20.89 -16.92
CA SER A 20 5.30 21.50 -16.88
C SER A 20 4.37 20.72 -15.96
N GLY A 21 3.23 21.30 -15.58
CA GLY A 21 2.20 20.63 -14.78
C GLY A 21 1.61 19.41 -15.48
N ALA A 22 1.33 19.51 -16.78
CA ALA A 22 0.80 18.38 -17.55
C ALA A 22 1.80 17.20 -17.62
N GLU A 23 3.09 17.49 -17.84
CA GLU A 23 4.15 16.48 -17.80
C GLU A 23 4.27 15.85 -16.40
N ALA A 24 4.15 16.67 -15.35
CA ALA A 24 4.21 16.18 -13.97
C ALA A 24 3.09 15.17 -13.68
N LEU A 25 1.85 15.48 -14.08
CA LEU A 25 0.71 14.57 -13.91
C LEU A 25 0.89 13.28 -14.73
N ALA A 26 1.35 13.38 -15.98
CA ALA A 26 1.61 12.19 -16.81
C ALA A 26 2.69 11.27 -16.21
N LYS A 27 3.77 11.85 -15.66
CA LYS A 27 4.84 11.10 -14.99
C LYS A 27 4.41 10.52 -13.65
N LEU A 28 3.53 11.20 -12.95
CA LEU A 28 2.93 10.70 -11.71
C LEU A 28 2.28 9.32 -11.92
N GLU A 29 1.46 9.21 -12.97
CA GLU A 29 0.78 7.97 -13.34
C GLU A 29 1.75 6.86 -13.76
N ALA A 30 2.75 7.23 -14.58
CA ALA A 30 3.68 6.27 -15.15
C ALA A 30 4.72 5.75 -14.15
N GLU A 31 5.26 6.63 -13.31
CA GLU A 31 6.45 6.38 -12.48
C GLU A 31 6.12 6.19 -10.99
N ARG A 32 4.91 6.57 -10.56
CA ARG A 32 4.42 6.45 -9.17
C ARG A 32 5.43 6.89 -8.11
N PRO A 33 5.84 8.17 -8.08
CA PRO A 33 6.81 8.65 -7.12
C PRO A 33 6.27 8.61 -5.68
N ASP A 34 7.18 8.56 -4.71
CA ASP A 34 6.82 8.59 -3.29
C ASP A 34 6.52 9.99 -2.77
N MET A 35 6.86 11.04 -3.52
CA MET A 35 6.69 12.43 -3.14
C MET A 35 6.81 13.36 -4.35
N VAL A 36 6.14 14.52 -4.31
CA VAL A 36 6.24 15.55 -5.33
C VAL A 36 6.79 16.86 -4.71
N LEU A 37 7.85 17.40 -5.31
CA LEU A 37 8.30 18.78 -5.10
C LEU A 37 7.80 19.62 -6.29
N LEU A 38 6.93 20.57 -6.02
CA LEU A 38 6.15 21.22 -7.05
C LEU A 38 6.39 22.75 -7.04
N ASP A 39 6.97 23.26 -8.10
CA ASP A 39 7.11 24.72 -8.25
C ASP A 39 5.73 25.36 -8.42
N VAL A 40 5.46 26.41 -7.65
CA VAL A 40 4.20 27.16 -7.77
C VAL A 40 4.13 27.88 -9.12
N MET A 41 5.25 28.47 -9.56
CA MET A 41 5.31 29.26 -10.78
C MET A 41 5.76 28.40 -11.96
N MET A 42 4.80 27.80 -12.64
CA MET A 42 5.05 27.02 -13.87
C MET A 42 4.23 27.60 -15.04
N PRO A 43 4.73 27.49 -16.29
CA PRO A 43 3.96 27.89 -17.44
C PRO A 43 2.76 26.96 -17.69
N GLY A 44 1.64 27.58 -18.06
CA GLY A 44 0.38 26.86 -18.36
C GLY A 44 -0.42 26.52 -17.11
N MET A 45 -0.06 25.46 -16.41
CA MET A 45 -0.72 25.00 -15.17
C MET A 45 0.16 25.34 -13.96
N SER A 46 -0.39 26.05 -12.99
CA SER A 46 0.31 26.41 -11.76
C SER A 46 0.51 25.20 -10.83
N GLY A 47 1.48 25.27 -9.91
CA GLY A 47 1.69 24.24 -8.89
C GLY A 47 0.47 23.99 -8.02
N TYR A 48 -0.37 24.99 -7.77
CA TYR A 48 -1.62 24.82 -7.04
C TYR A 48 -2.64 23.96 -7.79
N GLU A 49 -2.80 24.20 -9.10
CA GLU A 49 -3.71 23.42 -9.94
C GLU A 49 -3.25 21.98 -10.07
N VAL A 50 -1.94 21.73 -10.20
CA VAL A 50 -1.37 20.36 -10.19
C VAL A 50 -1.61 19.68 -8.83
N CYS A 51 -1.38 20.40 -7.73
CA CYS A 51 -1.63 19.88 -6.38
C CYS A 51 -3.11 19.50 -6.19
N ALA A 52 -4.04 20.37 -6.58
CA ALA A 52 -5.46 20.10 -6.51
C ALA A 52 -5.87 18.88 -7.38
N ALA A 53 -5.28 18.72 -8.57
CA ALA A 53 -5.50 17.56 -9.43
C ALA A 53 -5.01 16.25 -8.77
N ILE A 54 -3.83 16.29 -8.15
CA ILE A 54 -3.29 15.13 -7.38
C ILE A 54 -4.25 14.76 -6.23
N ARG A 55 -4.77 15.72 -5.50
CA ARG A 55 -5.69 15.47 -4.37
C ARG A 55 -7.08 15.00 -4.80
N ALA A 56 -7.52 15.35 -5.99
CA ALA A 56 -8.79 14.88 -6.56
C ALA A 56 -8.76 13.39 -6.95
N ASP A 57 -7.57 12.83 -7.15
CA ASP A 57 -7.40 11.42 -7.47
C ASP A 57 -7.26 10.58 -6.19
N PRO A 58 -8.17 9.61 -5.93
CA PRO A 58 -8.10 8.75 -4.77
C PRO A 58 -6.82 7.91 -4.66
N GLU A 59 -6.20 7.54 -5.80
CA GLU A 59 -4.95 6.76 -5.80
C GLU A 59 -3.76 7.59 -5.29
N HIS A 60 -3.80 8.92 -5.51
CA HIS A 60 -2.73 9.85 -5.15
C HIS A 60 -3.08 10.76 -3.97
N ALA A 61 -4.24 10.59 -3.34
CA ALA A 61 -4.71 11.46 -2.25
C ALA A 61 -3.74 11.56 -1.07
N MET A 62 -3.00 10.48 -0.79
CA MET A 62 -2.01 10.40 0.30
C MET A 62 -0.56 10.65 -0.16
N LEU A 63 -0.34 10.99 -1.43
CA LEU A 63 0.99 11.30 -1.94
C LEU A 63 1.48 12.64 -1.36
N PRO A 64 2.64 12.70 -0.70
CA PRO A 64 3.16 13.95 -0.17
C PRO A 64 3.49 14.95 -1.28
N VAL A 65 2.95 16.17 -1.16
CA VAL A 65 3.20 17.31 -2.08
C VAL A 65 3.76 18.47 -1.30
N VAL A 66 4.98 18.88 -1.64
CA VAL A 66 5.65 20.08 -1.10
C VAL A 66 5.74 21.12 -2.18
N LEU A 67 5.14 22.29 -1.95
CA LEU A 67 5.20 23.41 -2.87
C LEU A 67 6.51 24.18 -2.71
N VAL A 68 7.11 24.58 -3.81
CA VAL A 68 8.32 25.38 -3.85
C VAL A 68 7.97 26.76 -4.43
N THR A 69 8.13 27.83 -3.66
CA THR A 69 7.68 29.17 -4.05
C THR A 69 8.76 30.24 -3.84
N ALA A 70 8.75 31.28 -4.67
CA ALA A 70 9.53 32.51 -4.48
C ALA A 70 8.68 33.66 -3.91
N LEU A 71 7.38 33.43 -3.69
CA LEU A 71 6.43 34.48 -3.30
C LEU A 71 6.32 34.61 -1.77
N ASP A 72 5.60 35.65 -1.32
CA ASP A 72 5.39 35.97 0.09
C ASP A 72 4.80 34.75 0.85
N PRO A 73 5.53 34.20 1.84
CA PRO A 73 5.11 32.98 2.55
C PRO A 73 3.72 33.09 3.18
N ALA A 74 3.28 34.27 3.60
CA ALA A 74 2.02 34.44 4.31
C ALA A 74 0.78 34.27 3.41
N LYS A 75 0.82 34.83 2.20
CA LYS A 75 -0.30 34.75 1.24
C LYS A 75 -0.34 33.42 0.50
N GLU A 76 0.80 32.87 0.17
CA GLU A 76 0.93 31.63 -0.57
C GLU A 76 0.63 30.40 0.29
N ARG A 77 0.86 30.50 1.60
CA ARG A 77 0.56 29.42 2.56
C ARG A 77 -0.93 29.11 2.61
N ILE A 78 -1.78 30.13 2.53
CA ILE A 78 -3.25 29.92 2.53
C ILE A 78 -3.68 29.20 1.26
N LYS A 79 -3.27 29.71 0.09
CA LYS A 79 -3.61 29.08 -1.20
C LYS A 79 -3.12 27.65 -1.34
N GLY A 80 -1.93 27.36 -0.82
CA GLY A 80 -1.38 26.04 -0.89
C GLY A 80 -2.06 25.05 0.05
N LEU A 81 -2.46 25.48 1.26
CA LEU A 81 -3.29 24.69 2.16
C LEU A 81 -4.67 24.39 1.53
N GLU A 82 -5.29 25.38 0.89
CA GLU A 82 -6.53 25.20 0.14
C GLU A 82 -6.37 24.24 -1.05
N ALA A 83 -5.22 24.23 -1.70
CA ALA A 83 -4.88 23.29 -2.76
C ALA A 83 -4.53 21.86 -2.23
N GLY A 84 -4.39 21.71 -0.92
CA GLY A 84 -4.11 20.42 -0.27
C GLY A 84 -2.62 20.05 -0.23
N ALA A 85 -1.72 21.02 -0.29
CA ALA A 85 -0.28 20.78 -0.10
C ALA A 85 0.05 20.43 1.35
N ASP A 86 1.00 19.51 1.57
CA ASP A 86 1.43 19.09 2.90
C ASP A 86 2.44 20.07 3.51
N ASP A 87 3.27 20.70 2.68
CA ASP A 87 4.30 21.61 3.15
C ASP A 87 4.81 22.59 2.06
N PHE A 88 5.70 23.51 2.45
CA PHE A 88 6.24 24.56 1.58
C PHE A 88 7.74 24.69 1.75
N LEU A 89 8.41 25.06 0.66
CA LEU A 89 9.81 25.50 0.60
C LEU A 89 9.89 26.87 -0.07
N THR A 90 10.56 27.80 0.58
CA THR A 90 10.78 29.13 0.02
C THR A 90 12.10 29.18 -0.74
N LYS A 91 12.09 29.77 -1.95
CA LYS A 91 13.32 30.05 -2.72
C LYS A 91 14.00 31.33 -2.17
N PRO A 92 15.33 31.35 -2.04
CA PRO A 92 16.29 30.32 -2.39
C PRO A 92 16.26 29.14 -1.41
N VAL A 93 16.19 27.89 -1.94
CA VAL A 93 16.05 26.69 -1.13
C VAL A 93 17.35 26.37 -0.39
N ASN A 94 17.27 26.30 0.92
CA ASN A 94 18.36 25.83 1.76
C ASN A 94 18.41 24.28 1.76
N GLN A 95 19.59 23.70 1.60
CA GLN A 95 19.76 22.23 1.55
C GLN A 95 19.28 21.52 2.82
N ALA A 96 19.55 22.09 4.00
CA ALA A 96 19.12 21.47 5.26
C ALA A 96 17.59 21.49 5.40
N GLU A 97 16.94 22.60 4.99
CA GLU A 97 15.50 22.72 4.98
C GLU A 97 14.87 21.77 3.97
N LEU A 98 15.39 21.71 2.73
CA LEU A 98 14.94 20.75 1.72
C LEU A 98 14.92 19.33 2.27
N LEU A 99 16.03 18.88 2.85
CA LEU A 99 16.14 17.53 3.37
C LEU A 99 15.19 17.26 4.53
N ALA A 100 14.95 18.22 5.41
CA ALA A 100 14.00 18.10 6.50
C ALA A 100 12.55 17.95 5.96
N ARG A 101 12.16 18.77 4.98
CA ARG A 101 10.85 18.77 4.34
C ARG A 101 10.61 17.55 3.45
N VAL A 102 11.66 16.90 2.98
CA VAL A 102 11.58 15.64 2.23
C VAL A 102 11.47 14.44 3.15
N ARG A 103 12.32 14.37 4.19
CA ARG A 103 12.37 13.19 5.09
C ARG A 103 11.08 12.96 5.88
N SER A 104 10.48 14.03 6.39
CA SER A 104 9.31 13.90 7.26
C SER A 104 8.10 13.33 6.53
N PRO A 105 7.65 13.88 5.40
CA PRO A 105 6.54 13.32 4.65
C PRO A 105 6.81 11.92 4.08
N LEU A 106 8.02 11.65 3.58
CA LEU A 106 8.39 10.31 3.09
C LEU A 106 8.31 9.26 4.19
N ARG A 107 8.70 9.60 5.43
CA ARG A 107 8.54 8.71 6.58
C ARG A 107 7.06 8.42 6.88
N VAL A 108 6.21 9.45 6.83
CA VAL A 108 4.77 9.28 7.04
C VAL A 108 4.17 8.39 5.96
N LYS A 109 4.51 8.64 4.68
CA LYS A 109 4.06 7.81 3.57
C LYS A 109 4.51 6.35 3.72
N SER A 110 5.76 6.10 4.06
CA SER A 110 6.28 4.75 4.28
C SER A 110 5.52 4.00 5.37
N LEU A 111 5.18 4.67 6.48
CA LEU A 111 4.36 4.09 7.55
C LEU A 111 2.92 3.81 7.08
N TYR A 112 2.35 4.72 6.30
CA TYR A 112 1.02 4.53 5.73
C TYR A 112 0.97 3.33 4.78
N ASP A 113 1.94 3.22 3.87
CA ASP A 113 2.05 2.11 2.93
C ASP A 113 2.22 0.77 3.66
N GLU A 114 2.98 0.76 4.77
CA GLU A 114 3.11 -0.41 5.63
C GLU A 114 1.78 -0.83 6.26
N VAL A 115 1.00 0.12 6.79
CA VAL A 115 -0.32 -0.14 7.37
C VAL A 115 -1.28 -0.70 6.32
N VAL A 116 -1.30 -0.14 5.11
CA VAL A 116 -2.13 -0.64 4.01
C VAL A 116 -1.74 -2.07 3.66
N ARG A 117 -0.46 -2.36 3.52
CA ARG A 117 0.05 -3.71 3.24
C ARG A 117 -0.35 -4.72 4.32
N GLN A 118 -0.22 -4.36 5.60
CA GLN A 118 -0.62 -5.22 6.72
C GLN A 118 -2.13 -5.49 6.73
N LYS A 119 -2.93 -4.48 6.44
CA LYS A 119 -4.39 -4.61 6.29
C LYS A 119 -4.75 -5.63 5.20
N ASP A 120 -4.11 -5.56 4.05
CA ASP A 120 -4.36 -6.47 2.93
C ASP A 120 -3.93 -7.90 3.26
N GLN A 121 -2.78 -8.07 3.90
CA GLN A 121 -2.33 -9.38 4.40
C GLN A 121 -3.32 -9.97 5.41
N LEU A 122 -3.80 -9.17 6.35
CA LEU A 122 -4.77 -9.61 7.34
C LEU A 122 -6.09 -10.03 6.68
N ALA A 123 -6.55 -9.29 5.68
CA ALA A 123 -7.76 -9.65 4.92
C ALA A 123 -7.59 -10.98 4.17
N GLN A 124 -6.42 -11.23 3.59
CA GLN A 124 -6.11 -12.52 2.96
C GLN A 124 -6.09 -13.67 3.97
N TRP A 125 -5.46 -13.47 5.13
CA TRP A 125 -5.43 -14.48 6.19
C TRP A 125 -6.82 -14.81 6.72
N ASN A 126 -7.66 -13.81 6.92
CA ASN A 126 -9.05 -14.03 7.36
C ASN A 126 -9.81 -14.90 6.36
N ARG A 127 -9.71 -14.61 5.04
CA ARG A 127 -10.33 -15.46 4.01
C ARG A 127 -9.83 -16.90 4.05
N THR A 128 -8.53 -17.10 4.17
CA THR A 128 -7.92 -18.43 4.26
C THR A 128 -8.38 -19.17 5.52
N LEU A 129 -8.50 -18.48 6.64
CA LEU A 129 -9.01 -19.05 7.88
C LEU A 129 -10.49 -19.47 7.78
N GLU A 130 -11.32 -18.61 7.18
CA GLU A 130 -12.73 -18.91 6.93
C GLU A 130 -12.89 -20.18 6.06
N GLU A 131 -12.12 -20.28 4.97
CA GLU A 131 -12.10 -21.47 4.10
C GLU A 131 -11.68 -22.73 4.87
N ARG A 132 -10.62 -22.66 5.69
CA ARG A 132 -10.16 -23.80 6.51
C ARG A 132 -11.16 -24.18 7.57
N VAL A 133 -11.82 -23.22 8.21
CA VAL A 133 -12.88 -23.49 9.18
C VAL A 133 -14.06 -24.18 8.49
N ALA A 134 -14.51 -23.66 7.35
CA ALA A 134 -15.60 -24.26 6.58
C ALA A 134 -15.28 -25.71 6.15
N GLU A 135 -14.04 -25.97 5.72
CA GLU A 135 -13.60 -27.33 5.38
C GLU A 135 -13.56 -28.24 6.61
N GLY A 136 -13.03 -27.76 7.73
CA GLY A 136 -13.02 -28.52 9.00
C GLY A 136 -14.43 -28.89 9.47
N VAL A 137 -15.39 -27.96 9.38
CA VAL A 137 -16.80 -28.22 9.69
C VAL A 137 -17.37 -29.29 8.78
N ARG A 138 -17.15 -29.23 7.46
CA ARG A 138 -17.60 -30.27 6.51
C ARG A 138 -17.02 -31.63 6.83
N GLN A 139 -15.75 -31.72 7.20
CA GLN A 139 -15.10 -32.95 7.58
C GLN A 139 -15.70 -33.53 8.87
N LEU A 140 -15.94 -32.71 9.90
CA LEU A 140 -16.60 -33.13 11.15
C LEU A 140 -18.02 -33.62 10.90
N GLU A 141 -18.80 -32.96 10.07
CA GLU A 141 -20.15 -33.39 9.68
C GLU A 141 -20.12 -34.73 8.95
N ARG A 142 -19.12 -34.95 8.07
CA ARG A 142 -18.92 -36.22 7.37
C ARG A 142 -18.65 -37.37 8.37
N VAL A 143 -17.73 -37.15 9.32
CA VAL A 143 -17.40 -38.08 10.37
C VAL A 143 -18.64 -38.36 11.28
N GLY A 144 -19.37 -37.29 11.64
CA GLY A 144 -20.59 -37.38 12.42
C GLY A 144 -21.71 -38.21 11.74
N ARG A 145 -21.81 -38.10 10.40
CA ARG A 145 -22.73 -38.95 9.60
C ARG A 145 -22.29 -40.42 9.61
N LEU A 146 -20.99 -40.66 9.40
CA LEU A 146 -20.47 -42.04 9.43
C LEU A 146 -20.72 -42.73 10.81
N LYS A 147 -20.50 -42.03 11.93
CA LYS A 147 -20.75 -42.55 13.29
C LYS A 147 -22.22 -42.96 13.54
N ARG A 148 -23.17 -42.39 12.80
CA ARG A 148 -24.60 -42.77 12.92
C ARG A 148 -24.96 -44.06 12.19
N PHE A 149 -24.20 -44.46 11.18
CA PHE A 149 -24.47 -45.64 10.35
C PHE A 149 -23.65 -46.88 10.76
N PHE A 150 -22.57 -46.68 11.49
CA PHE A 150 -21.70 -47.76 11.94
C PHE A 150 -21.75 -47.91 13.46
N SER A 151 -21.50 -49.13 13.95
CA SER A 151 -21.32 -49.32 15.41
C SER A 151 -20.17 -48.43 15.90
N PRO A 152 -20.22 -47.93 17.16
CA PRO A 152 -19.19 -47.02 17.69
C PRO A 152 -17.77 -47.55 17.51
N GLN A 153 -17.57 -48.85 17.68
CA GLN A 153 -16.27 -49.55 17.55
C GLN A 153 -15.74 -49.52 16.10
N LEU A 154 -16.62 -49.67 15.09
CA LEU A 154 -16.23 -49.64 13.68
C LEU A 154 -15.95 -48.21 13.21
N ALA A 155 -16.71 -47.22 13.69
CA ALA A 155 -16.50 -45.83 13.38
C ALA A 155 -15.17 -45.29 13.94
N GLU A 156 -14.79 -45.71 15.15
CA GLU A 156 -13.49 -45.37 15.74
C GLU A 156 -12.33 -46.05 15.00
N ALA A 157 -12.47 -47.32 14.57
CA ALA A 157 -11.46 -47.98 13.76
C ALA A 157 -11.21 -47.29 12.40
N ILE A 158 -12.26 -46.79 11.74
CA ILE A 158 -12.14 -46.04 10.46
C ILE A 158 -11.48 -44.67 10.67
N VAL A 159 -11.76 -44.00 11.78
CA VAL A 159 -11.18 -42.68 12.09
C VAL A 159 -9.75 -42.79 12.61
N ALA A 160 -9.43 -43.84 13.40
CA ALA A 160 -8.08 -44.08 13.91
C ALA A 160 -7.15 -44.75 12.91
N GLY A 161 -7.67 -45.50 11.95
CA GLY A 161 -6.92 -46.16 10.88
C GLY A 161 -6.70 -45.26 9.66
N GLY A 162 -6.03 -44.17 9.84
CA GLY A 162 -5.56 -43.36 8.69
C GLY A 162 -4.63 -44.19 7.80
N ALA A 163 -5.13 -44.69 6.66
CA ALA A 163 -4.43 -45.28 5.53
C ALA A 163 -4.24 -46.81 5.43
N ASP A 164 -4.56 -47.62 6.41
CA ASP A 164 -4.60 -49.06 6.18
C ASP A 164 -6.04 -49.54 6.01
N ASP A 165 -6.29 -50.10 4.82
CA ASP A 165 -7.63 -50.60 4.41
C ASP A 165 -8.15 -51.69 5.35
N PRO A 166 -9.16 -51.40 6.21
CA PRO A 166 -9.71 -52.42 7.14
C PRO A 166 -10.50 -53.52 6.42
N LEU A 167 -10.62 -53.46 5.10
CA LEU A 167 -11.32 -54.43 4.26
C LEU A 167 -10.38 -55.45 3.59
N LYS A 168 -9.08 -55.43 3.86
CA LYS A 168 -8.19 -56.54 3.45
C LYS A 168 -8.61 -57.79 4.17
N SER A 169 -9.39 -58.62 3.49
CA SER A 169 -9.83 -59.93 3.95
C SER A 169 -8.60 -60.74 4.36
N HIS A 170 -8.55 -61.16 5.62
CA HIS A 170 -7.67 -62.22 6.07
C HIS A 170 -8.13 -63.52 5.40
N ARG A 171 -7.53 -63.86 4.25
CA ARG A 171 -7.61 -65.21 3.71
C ARG A 171 -6.91 -66.11 4.71
N ARG A 172 -7.68 -66.82 5.52
CA ARG A 172 -7.20 -67.99 6.26
C ARG A 172 -6.97 -69.08 5.23
N GLU A 173 -5.74 -69.48 5.02
CA GLU A 173 -5.42 -70.77 4.42
C GLU A 173 -5.77 -71.87 5.45
N ILE A 174 -6.57 -72.86 4.98
CA ILE A 174 -6.90 -74.09 5.65
C ILE A 174 -5.85 -75.12 5.23
#